data_7d66b13bf3d2e15d55842d5c6db90be7
#
_entry.id   7d66b13bf3d2e15d55842d5c6db90be7
#
_cell.length_a   1.000
_cell.length_b   1.000
_cell.length_c   1.000
_cell.angle_alpha   90.00
_cell.angle_beta   90.00
_cell.angle_gamma   90.00
#
_symmetry.space_group_name_H-M   'P 1'
#
loop_
_entity.id
_entity.type
_entity.pdbx_description
1 polymer ?
#
loop_
_entity_poly.entity_id
_entity_poly.type
_entity_poly.pdbx_seq_one_letter_code
_entity_poly.pdbx_strand_id
1 'polypeptide(L)'
;RNQFYLATRSGSEVVDLSRHPEAIHEWGGWSPDGRRVSFSANRQDKSRFDVYIHQVGATEKGDYEGEDRLLCQGPGGYFNAGEFSPDGTKVLVLHYPSNSNQFVHVLDVATGEDRNLTPHEGEVRYLSPKWAPDGKGVYVLTDFHGDFLNLARIDLATGGLTFVERPTWDVEAYEISPGGKWLAASINVDGASKLAAVPLDGGSPIAAEIPTGVVEGMEFSHDGARLVFSFNGPRHNYDVWTWELGRGTKPRQLTHASRAGVPDEAFVEPELVRYDSFDGLKIPAWLYLPPANVRGNRKPPVVVYPHGGPESQSRPTFNSVFAYLLNRGYAIFAPNVRGSSGYGTRFMNKDNVRKRMDRVKDL
;
A
#
# COMPACT_ATOMS: atom_id res chain seq x y z
N ARG A 1 7.06 0.45 -21.03
CA ARG A 1 6.15 -0.70 -20.92
C ARG A 1 6.79 -1.71 -19.98
N ASN A 2 6.00 -2.28 -19.07
CA ASN A 2 6.50 -3.22 -18.07
C ASN A 2 6.75 -4.56 -18.72
N GLN A 3 7.95 -5.12 -18.51
CA GLN A 3 8.35 -6.46 -18.95
C GLN A 3 8.91 -7.23 -17.77
N PHE A 4 8.82 -8.57 -17.78
CA PHE A 4 9.32 -9.41 -16.71
C PHE A 4 10.57 -10.15 -17.16
N TYR A 5 11.55 -10.16 -16.29
CA TYR A 5 12.81 -10.88 -16.48
C TYR A 5 13.02 -11.86 -15.33
N LEU A 6 13.43 -13.06 -15.68
CA LEU A 6 13.94 -14.04 -14.72
C LEU A 6 15.45 -13.92 -14.67
N ALA A 7 16.01 -13.72 -13.49
CA ALA A 7 17.44 -13.75 -13.29
C ALA A 7 17.83 -14.93 -12.40
N THR A 8 18.94 -15.58 -12.70
CA THR A 8 19.55 -16.55 -11.78
C THR A 8 20.01 -15.83 -10.51
N ARG A 9 20.11 -16.56 -9.38
CA ARG A 9 20.55 -15.97 -8.10
C ARG A 9 21.95 -15.34 -8.18
N SER A 10 22.82 -15.85 -9.05
CA SER A 10 24.15 -15.27 -9.33
C SER A 10 24.10 -14.03 -10.22
N GLY A 11 22.95 -13.75 -10.86
CA GLY A 11 22.84 -12.71 -11.89
C GLY A 11 23.55 -13.03 -13.21
N SER A 12 24.06 -14.26 -13.36
CA SER A 12 24.80 -14.67 -14.56
C SER A 12 23.94 -14.84 -15.81
N GLU A 13 22.64 -15.07 -15.61
CA GLU A 13 21.68 -15.23 -16.70
C GLU A 13 20.43 -14.38 -16.40
N VAL A 14 19.94 -13.71 -17.45
CA VAL A 14 18.70 -12.93 -17.41
C VAL A 14 17.87 -13.30 -18.64
N VAL A 15 16.66 -13.75 -18.42
CA VAL A 15 15.72 -14.20 -19.46
C VAL A 15 14.50 -13.32 -19.47
N ASP A 16 14.10 -12.83 -20.65
CA ASP A 16 12.81 -12.12 -20.83
C ASP A 16 11.67 -13.15 -20.84
N LEU A 17 10.86 -13.12 -19.78
CA LEU A 17 9.66 -13.96 -19.66
C LEU A 17 8.50 -13.43 -20.48
N SER A 18 8.44 -12.13 -20.69
CA SER A 18 7.29 -11.47 -21.31
C SER A 18 7.19 -11.74 -22.81
N ARG A 19 8.31 -11.65 -23.53
CA ARG A 19 8.44 -11.88 -24.98
C ARG A 19 7.45 -11.12 -25.88
N HIS A 20 6.78 -10.08 -25.33
CA HIS A 20 5.76 -9.25 -25.99
C HIS A 20 6.02 -7.76 -25.74
N PRO A 21 7.03 -7.15 -26.40
CA PRO A 21 7.47 -5.79 -26.08
C PRO A 21 6.40 -4.72 -26.30
N GLU A 22 5.36 -5.01 -27.08
CA GLU A 22 4.25 -4.10 -27.36
C GLU A 22 3.13 -4.15 -26.32
N ALA A 23 3.14 -5.12 -25.41
CA ALA A 23 2.17 -5.27 -24.33
C ALA A 23 2.67 -4.67 -23.03
N ILE A 24 1.74 -4.36 -22.14
CA ILE A 24 2.00 -4.06 -20.74
C ILE A 24 1.77 -5.34 -19.94
N HIS A 25 2.69 -5.65 -19.04
CA HIS A 25 2.60 -6.80 -18.15
C HIS A 25 2.56 -6.31 -16.70
N GLU A 26 1.65 -6.87 -15.91
CA GLU A 26 1.51 -6.59 -14.49
C GLU A 26 1.79 -7.88 -13.70
N TRP A 27 2.70 -7.79 -12.76
CA TRP A 27 3.14 -8.92 -11.95
C TRP A 27 2.01 -9.40 -11.03
N GLY A 28 1.84 -10.72 -10.96
CA GLY A 28 0.96 -11.38 -10.00
C GLY A 28 1.76 -11.99 -8.84
N GLY A 29 2.23 -13.23 -9.01
CA GLY A 29 2.99 -13.92 -7.97
C GLY A 29 3.55 -15.26 -8.41
N TRP A 30 4.44 -15.79 -7.57
CA TRP A 30 4.94 -17.15 -7.71
C TRP A 30 3.95 -18.18 -7.16
N SER A 31 3.86 -19.34 -7.81
CA SER A 31 3.21 -20.50 -7.19
C SER A 31 4.04 -21.01 -6.01
N PRO A 32 3.40 -21.64 -5.00
CA PRO A 32 4.11 -22.15 -3.80
C PRO A 32 5.24 -23.14 -4.13
N ASP A 33 5.15 -23.87 -5.23
CA ASP A 33 6.17 -24.80 -5.69
C ASP A 33 7.30 -24.12 -6.50
N GLY A 34 7.22 -22.80 -6.73
CA GLY A 34 8.19 -22.01 -7.49
C GLY A 34 8.27 -22.34 -8.98
N ARG A 35 7.28 -23.06 -9.53
CA ARG A 35 7.30 -23.53 -10.94
C ARG A 35 6.43 -22.72 -11.87
N ARG A 36 5.55 -21.88 -11.35
CA ARG A 36 4.62 -21.05 -12.12
C ARG A 36 4.62 -19.62 -11.64
N VAL A 37 4.31 -18.71 -12.55
CA VAL A 37 4.08 -17.30 -12.28
C VAL A 37 2.71 -16.91 -12.81
N SER A 38 1.92 -16.20 -12.02
CA SER A 38 0.72 -15.52 -12.49
C SER A 38 1.06 -14.09 -12.91
N PHE A 39 0.44 -13.61 -13.95
CA PHE A 39 0.56 -12.22 -14.38
C PHE A 39 -0.64 -11.80 -15.23
N SER A 40 -0.83 -10.51 -15.38
CA SER A 40 -1.80 -9.96 -16.32
C SER A 40 -1.11 -9.22 -17.45
N ALA A 41 -1.71 -9.26 -18.64
CA ALA A 41 -1.18 -8.53 -19.79
C ALA A 41 -2.26 -8.14 -20.80
N ASN A 42 -2.04 -7.01 -21.48
CA ASN A 42 -2.93 -6.54 -22.54
C ASN A 42 -2.43 -6.95 -23.95
N ARG A 43 -2.03 -8.23 -24.09
CA ARG A 43 -1.43 -8.77 -25.32
C ARG A 43 -2.42 -8.85 -26.46
N GLN A 44 -3.65 -9.31 -26.19
CA GLN A 44 -4.68 -9.52 -27.20
C GLN A 44 -5.46 -8.25 -27.52
N ASP A 45 -5.69 -7.40 -26.49
CA ASP A 45 -6.44 -6.16 -26.62
C ASP A 45 -5.81 -5.08 -25.71
N LYS A 46 -5.45 -3.93 -26.28
CA LYS A 46 -4.78 -2.84 -25.55
C LYS A 46 -5.63 -2.21 -24.43
N SER A 47 -6.95 -2.39 -24.49
CA SER A 47 -7.91 -1.87 -23.50
C SER A 47 -8.28 -2.87 -22.41
N ARG A 48 -7.76 -4.10 -22.48
CA ARG A 48 -8.14 -5.21 -21.59
C ARG A 48 -6.92 -5.96 -21.11
N PHE A 49 -6.82 -6.18 -19.81
CA PHE A 49 -5.84 -7.09 -19.23
C PHE A 49 -6.45 -8.47 -19.05
N ASP A 50 -5.77 -9.48 -19.58
CA ASP A 50 -6.10 -10.89 -19.46
C ASP A 50 -5.13 -11.56 -18.48
N VAL A 51 -5.55 -12.58 -17.77
CA VAL A 51 -4.73 -13.32 -16.81
C VAL A 51 -4.05 -14.50 -17.46
N TYR A 52 -2.75 -14.62 -17.23
CA TYR A 52 -1.89 -15.68 -17.74
C TYR A 52 -1.19 -16.42 -16.61
N ILE A 53 -0.87 -17.68 -16.87
CA ILE A 53 0.06 -18.48 -16.08
C ILE A 53 1.27 -18.78 -16.95
N HIS A 54 2.45 -18.42 -16.47
CA HIS A 54 3.72 -18.79 -17.07
C HIS A 54 4.28 -20.02 -16.36
N GLN A 55 4.53 -21.11 -17.10
CA GLN A 55 5.25 -22.26 -16.60
C GLN A 55 6.74 -21.98 -16.71
N VAL A 56 7.42 -21.89 -15.57
CA VAL A 56 8.85 -21.67 -15.53
C VAL A 56 9.56 -22.95 -15.94
N GLY A 57 10.26 -22.91 -17.09
CA GLY A 57 11.09 -23.99 -17.57
C GLY A 57 12.52 -23.86 -17.04
N ALA A 58 13.23 -24.98 -16.98
CA ALA A 58 14.68 -25.00 -16.81
C ALA A 58 15.22 -25.98 -17.83
N THR A 59 16.26 -25.58 -18.57
CA THR A 59 16.94 -26.49 -19.50
C THR A 59 18.34 -26.80 -18.99
N GLU A 60 18.83 -28.00 -19.28
CA GLU A 60 20.19 -28.45 -18.93
C GLU A 60 21.28 -27.68 -19.69
N LYS A 61 20.94 -26.84 -20.66
CA LYS A 61 21.86 -26.11 -21.53
C LYS A 61 21.79 -24.58 -21.41
N GLY A 62 21.04 -24.05 -20.40
CA GLY A 62 20.87 -22.60 -20.26
C GLY A 62 19.86 -21.98 -21.22
N ASP A 63 19.29 -22.73 -22.15
CA ASP A 63 18.18 -22.25 -22.98
C ASP A 63 16.90 -22.32 -22.18
N TYR A 64 16.28 -21.18 -21.94
CA TYR A 64 15.04 -21.10 -21.19
C TYR A 64 13.81 -21.39 -22.07
N GLU A 65 13.11 -22.47 -21.77
CA GLU A 65 11.83 -22.82 -22.40
C GLU A 65 10.70 -22.72 -21.37
N GLY A 66 10.11 -21.55 -21.23
CA GLY A 66 8.89 -21.33 -20.47
C GLY A 66 7.70 -21.16 -21.41
N GLU A 67 6.53 -21.57 -20.96
CA GLU A 67 5.29 -21.51 -21.72
C GLU A 67 4.24 -20.67 -21.00
N ASP A 68 3.59 -19.77 -21.76
CA ASP A 68 2.47 -18.96 -21.28
C ASP A 68 1.15 -19.64 -21.65
N ARG A 69 0.26 -19.74 -20.68
CA ARG A 69 -1.11 -20.17 -20.90
C ARG A 69 -2.07 -19.03 -20.51
N LEU A 70 -2.93 -18.62 -21.44
CA LEU A 70 -4.06 -17.77 -21.11
C LEU A 70 -4.97 -18.52 -20.13
N LEU A 71 -5.15 -17.99 -18.93
CA LEU A 71 -6.01 -18.58 -17.92
C LEU A 71 -7.44 -18.06 -18.04
N CYS A 72 -7.60 -16.73 -18.12
CA CYS A 72 -8.89 -16.08 -18.19
C CYS A 72 -8.80 -14.77 -18.97
N GLN A 73 -9.80 -14.49 -19.80
CA GLN A 73 -9.97 -13.17 -20.43
C GLN A 73 -10.62 -12.21 -19.43
N GLY A 74 -10.07 -11.02 -19.29
CA GLY A 74 -10.63 -10.00 -18.42
C GLY A 74 -11.94 -9.41 -18.97
N PRO A 75 -12.78 -8.84 -18.12
CA PRO A 75 -14.04 -8.20 -18.53
C PRO A 75 -13.85 -6.83 -19.21
N GLY A 76 -12.64 -6.30 -19.18
CA GLY A 76 -12.24 -4.97 -19.65
C GLY A 76 -11.51 -4.19 -18.56
N GLY A 77 -10.70 -3.20 -18.95
CA GLY A 77 -9.87 -2.45 -18.02
C GLY A 77 -8.79 -3.31 -17.35
N TYR A 78 -8.45 -2.95 -16.12
CA TYR A 78 -7.44 -3.66 -15.33
C TYR A 78 -8.07 -4.86 -14.62
N PHE A 79 -7.61 -6.05 -14.99
CA PHE A 79 -7.96 -7.33 -14.37
C PHE A 79 -6.65 -8.01 -13.93
N ASN A 80 -6.18 -7.60 -12.74
CA ASN A 80 -4.82 -7.84 -12.31
C ASN A 80 -4.70 -9.14 -11.50
N ALA A 81 -3.92 -10.07 -12.03
CA ALA A 81 -3.53 -11.28 -11.31
C ALA A 81 -2.75 -10.93 -10.04
N GLY A 82 -3.00 -11.66 -8.97
CA GLY A 82 -2.31 -11.60 -7.71
C GLY A 82 -1.70 -12.97 -7.35
N GLU A 83 -1.64 -13.24 -6.06
CA GLU A 83 -1.00 -14.41 -5.48
C GLU A 83 -1.74 -15.72 -5.79
N PHE A 84 -0.99 -16.81 -5.90
CA PHE A 84 -1.56 -18.15 -5.84
C PHE A 84 -2.06 -18.48 -4.43
N SER A 85 -3.09 -19.31 -4.34
CA SER A 85 -3.50 -19.94 -3.09
C SER A 85 -2.36 -20.79 -2.50
N PRO A 86 -2.34 -21.02 -1.18
CA PRO A 86 -1.30 -21.83 -0.53
C PRO A 86 -1.13 -23.25 -1.13
N ASP A 87 -2.19 -23.83 -1.69
CA ASP A 87 -2.15 -25.11 -2.40
C ASP A 87 -1.81 -25.00 -3.90
N GLY A 88 -1.65 -23.76 -4.41
CA GLY A 88 -1.33 -23.50 -5.82
C GLY A 88 -2.43 -23.79 -6.81
N THR A 89 -3.67 -24.05 -6.37
CA THR A 89 -4.79 -24.42 -7.24
C THR A 89 -5.61 -23.22 -7.73
N LYS A 90 -5.47 -22.07 -7.09
CA LYS A 90 -6.22 -20.84 -7.39
C LYS A 90 -5.31 -19.64 -7.49
N VAL A 91 -5.79 -18.58 -8.15
CA VAL A 91 -5.13 -17.27 -8.24
C VAL A 91 -6.13 -16.19 -7.84
N LEU A 92 -5.71 -15.27 -6.97
CA LEU A 92 -6.45 -14.04 -6.70
C LEU A 92 -6.38 -13.11 -7.90
N VAL A 93 -7.45 -12.39 -8.16
CA VAL A 93 -7.48 -11.34 -9.17
C VAL A 93 -8.22 -10.13 -8.62
N LEU A 94 -7.69 -8.96 -8.89
CA LEU A 94 -8.33 -7.71 -8.55
C LEU A 94 -8.76 -6.98 -9.82
N HIS A 95 -10.07 -6.81 -9.99
CA HIS A 95 -10.67 -6.09 -11.09
C HIS A 95 -10.93 -4.64 -10.71
N TYR A 96 -10.46 -3.70 -11.52
CA TYR A 96 -10.58 -2.25 -11.34
C TYR A 96 -11.43 -1.63 -12.45
N PRO A 97 -12.76 -1.53 -12.31
CA PRO A 97 -13.58 -0.71 -13.19
C PRO A 97 -13.29 0.79 -13.03
N SER A 98 -12.97 1.23 -11.80
CA SER A 98 -12.57 2.60 -11.47
C SER A 98 -11.73 2.64 -10.20
N ASN A 99 -11.19 3.82 -9.83
CA ASN A 99 -10.42 4.00 -8.59
C ASN A 99 -11.29 3.86 -7.32
N SER A 100 -12.60 4.04 -7.43
CA SER A 100 -13.56 3.94 -6.33
C SER A 100 -14.35 2.64 -6.31
N ASN A 101 -14.12 1.74 -7.29
CA ASN A 101 -14.90 0.51 -7.43
C ASN A 101 -14.01 -0.65 -7.87
N GLN A 102 -13.84 -1.66 -7.01
CA GLN A 102 -13.05 -2.86 -7.30
C GLN A 102 -13.79 -4.13 -6.88
N PHE A 103 -13.42 -5.23 -7.52
CA PHE A 103 -13.93 -6.57 -7.22
C PHE A 103 -12.77 -7.54 -7.01
N VAL A 104 -12.91 -8.41 -6.02
CA VAL A 104 -11.98 -9.52 -5.79
C VAL A 104 -12.52 -10.78 -6.44
N HIS A 105 -11.71 -11.37 -7.29
CA HIS A 105 -12.02 -12.63 -7.99
C HIS A 105 -11.04 -13.73 -7.57
N VAL A 106 -11.48 -14.97 -7.73
CA VAL A 106 -10.64 -16.16 -7.61
C VAL A 106 -10.78 -16.96 -8.88
N LEU A 107 -9.66 -17.21 -9.55
CA LEU A 107 -9.59 -18.08 -10.73
C LEU A 107 -9.09 -19.48 -10.34
N ASP A 108 -9.75 -20.52 -10.81
CA ASP A 108 -9.23 -21.88 -10.74
C ASP A 108 -8.12 -22.06 -11.77
N VAL A 109 -6.94 -22.51 -11.33
CA VAL A 109 -5.75 -22.60 -12.19
C VAL A 109 -5.89 -23.69 -13.27
N ALA A 110 -6.62 -24.75 -13.01
CA ALA A 110 -6.79 -25.86 -13.96
C ALA A 110 -7.80 -25.52 -15.06
N THR A 111 -8.95 -24.96 -14.67
CA THR A 111 -10.11 -24.75 -15.56
C THR A 111 -10.21 -23.33 -16.10
N GLY A 112 -9.65 -22.33 -15.40
CA GLY A 112 -9.86 -20.91 -15.68
C GLY A 112 -11.22 -20.39 -15.20
N GLU A 113 -11.98 -21.17 -14.43
CA GLU A 113 -13.26 -20.75 -13.88
C GLU A 113 -13.07 -19.53 -12.97
N ASP A 114 -13.87 -18.50 -13.22
CA ASP A 114 -13.85 -17.23 -12.49
C ASP A 114 -15.00 -17.16 -11.48
N ARG A 115 -14.66 -16.85 -10.22
CA ARG A 115 -15.63 -16.59 -9.16
C ARG A 115 -15.39 -15.21 -8.58
N ASN A 116 -16.33 -14.29 -8.77
CA ASN A 116 -16.35 -13.00 -8.05
C ASN A 116 -16.72 -13.24 -6.57
N LEU A 117 -15.80 -12.88 -5.66
CA LEU A 117 -16.00 -13.01 -4.21
C LEU A 117 -16.72 -11.82 -3.58
N THR A 118 -16.74 -10.68 -4.26
CA THR A 118 -17.26 -9.41 -3.73
C THR A 118 -18.30 -8.78 -4.64
N PRO A 119 -19.35 -9.51 -5.05
CA PRO A 119 -20.42 -8.93 -5.84
C PRO A 119 -21.13 -7.84 -5.02
N HIS A 120 -21.27 -6.63 -5.58
CA HIS A 120 -21.94 -5.50 -4.92
C HIS A 120 -22.49 -4.54 -5.96
N GLU A 121 -23.39 -3.66 -5.50
CA GLU A 121 -23.88 -2.51 -6.25
C GLU A 121 -23.21 -1.22 -5.73
N GLY A 122 -23.09 -0.22 -6.61
CA GLY A 122 -22.47 1.05 -6.28
C GLY A 122 -20.94 0.99 -6.27
N GLU A 123 -20.33 1.99 -5.64
CA GLU A 123 -18.88 2.12 -5.54
C GLU A 123 -18.40 1.59 -4.18
N VAL A 124 -17.58 0.55 -4.21
CA VAL A 124 -16.94 -0.05 -3.04
C VAL A 124 -15.50 -0.36 -3.39
N ARG A 125 -14.58 0.06 -2.54
CA ARG A 125 -13.17 -0.27 -2.70
C ARG A 125 -12.86 -1.60 -2.04
N TYR A 126 -12.18 -2.47 -2.79
CA TYR A 126 -11.53 -3.67 -2.30
C TYR A 126 -10.08 -3.64 -2.75
N LEU A 127 -9.14 -3.58 -1.82
CA LEU A 127 -7.72 -3.38 -2.10
C LEU A 127 -6.87 -4.45 -1.43
N SER A 128 -5.70 -4.72 -2.03
CA SER A 128 -4.67 -5.59 -1.46
C SER A 128 -5.17 -6.97 -0.99
N PRO A 129 -5.90 -7.74 -1.83
CA PRO A 129 -6.36 -9.05 -1.41
C PRO A 129 -5.16 -9.98 -1.19
N LYS A 130 -5.16 -10.73 -0.07
CA LYS A 130 -4.17 -11.75 0.28
C LYS A 130 -4.83 -13.01 0.77
N TRP A 131 -4.26 -14.16 0.44
CA TRP A 131 -4.75 -15.44 0.95
C TRP A 131 -4.58 -15.53 2.47
N ALA A 132 -5.59 -16.10 3.13
CA ALA A 132 -5.39 -16.61 4.47
C ALA A 132 -4.44 -17.83 4.40
N PRO A 133 -3.49 -17.99 5.35
CA PRO A 133 -2.53 -19.10 5.32
C PRO A 133 -3.17 -20.49 5.31
N ASP A 134 -4.41 -20.62 5.82
CA ASP A 134 -5.20 -21.85 5.78
C ASP A 134 -5.86 -22.14 4.42
N GLY A 135 -5.74 -21.22 3.46
CA GLY A 135 -6.35 -21.30 2.14
C GLY A 135 -7.88 -21.21 2.13
N LYS A 136 -8.55 -20.97 3.29
CA LYS A 136 -10.01 -20.97 3.41
C LYS A 136 -10.64 -19.59 3.34
N GLY A 137 -9.84 -18.55 3.20
CA GLY A 137 -10.34 -17.18 3.12
C GLY A 137 -9.35 -16.25 2.45
N VAL A 138 -9.84 -15.03 2.21
CA VAL A 138 -9.08 -13.92 1.64
C VAL A 138 -9.20 -12.72 2.57
N TYR A 139 -8.08 -12.15 2.98
CA TYR A 139 -8.06 -10.85 3.65
C TYR A 139 -8.07 -9.74 2.61
N VAL A 140 -8.67 -8.61 2.95
CA VAL A 140 -8.82 -7.48 2.04
C VAL A 140 -9.03 -6.19 2.82
N LEU A 141 -8.57 -5.07 2.28
CA LEU A 141 -8.96 -3.74 2.73
C LEU A 141 -10.22 -3.30 1.99
N THR A 142 -11.24 -2.82 2.71
CA THR A 142 -12.50 -2.40 2.09
C THR A 142 -13.19 -1.30 2.89
N ASP A 143 -13.88 -0.39 2.20
CA ASP A 143 -14.82 0.57 2.76
C ASP A 143 -16.29 0.08 2.69
N PHE A 144 -16.50 -1.20 2.42
CA PHE A 144 -17.82 -1.82 2.39
C PHE A 144 -18.58 -1.55 3.70
N HIS A 145 -19.77 -0.95 3.59
CA HIS A 145 -20.58 -0.48 4.73
C HIS A 145 -19.85 0.49 5.68
N GLY A 146 -18.92 1.29 5.16
CA GLY A 146 -18.14 2.25 5.93
C GLY A 146 -17.71 3.50 5.17
N ASP A 147 -16.91 4.31 5.83
CA ASP A 147 -16.28 5.51 5.27
C ASP A 147 -14.77 5.33 5.12
N PHE A 148 -14.20 4.44 5.93
CA PHE A 148 -12.78 4.17 5.98
C PHE A 148 -12.46 2.78 5.43
N LEU A 149 -11.28 2.62 4.84
CA LEU A 149 -10.75 1.32 4.50
C LEU A 149 -10.47 0.53 5.77
N ASN A 150 -11.16 -0.57 5.94
CA ASN A 150 -11.04 -1.45 7.07
C ASN A 150 -10.55 -2.83 6.62
N LEU A 151 -9.87 -3.53 7.51
CA LEU A 151 -9.40 -4.89 7.24
C LEU A 151 -10.51 -5.90 7.47
N ALA A 152 -10.81 -6.68 6.45
CA ALA A 152 -11.83 -7.73 6.50
C ALA A 152 -11.27 -9.07 5.99
N ARG A 153 -11.93 -10.16 6.38
CA ARG A 153 -11.72 -11.52 5.87
C ARG A 153 -12.98 -12.00 5.17
N ILE A 154 -12.83 -12.50 3.97
CA ILE A 154 -13.88 -13.15 3.19
C ILE A 154 -13.69 -14.66 3.33
N ASP A 155 -14.71 -15.38 3.77
CA ASP A 155 -14.73 -16.84 3.83
C ASP A 155 -15.04 -17.41 2.44
N LEU A 156 -14.20 -18.30 1.94
CA LEU A 156 -14.36 -18.83 0.58
C LEU A 156 -15.58 -19.76 0.41
N ALA A 157 -15.97 -20.49 1.45
CA ALA A 157 -17.07 -21.43 1.35
C ALA A 157 -18.42 -20.71 1.33
N THR A 158 -18.56 -19.70 2.20
CA THR A 158 -19.83 -18.97 2.38
C THR A 158 -19.93 -17.67 1.62
N GLY A 159 -18.79 -17.06 1.23
CA GLY A 159 -18.71 -15.68 0.73
C GLY A 159 -18.93 -14.62 1.80
N GLY A 160 -19.05 -15.01 3.08
CA GLY A 160 -19.30 -14.11 4.20
C GLY A 160 -18.09 -13.23 4.50
N LEU A 161 -18.31 -11.91 4.64
CA LEU A 161 -17.29 -10.92 4.99
C LEU A 161 -17.37 -10.61 6.48
N THR A 162 -16.23 -10.71 7.18
CA THR A 162 -16.09 -10.37 8.60
C THR A 162 -14.94 -9.38 8.78
N PHE A 163 -15.19 -8.27 9.47
CA PHE A 163 -14.15 -7.30 9.77
C PHE A 163 -13.22 -7.82 10.88
N VAL A 164 -11.92 -7.71 10.66
CA VAL A 164 -10.87 -8.02 11.63
C VAL A 164 -10.58 -6.79 12.49
N GLU A 165 -10.42 -5.63 11.84
CA GLU A 165 -10.19 -4.33 12.46
C GLU A 165 -11.08 -3.26 11.79
N ARG A 166 -11.71 -2.42 12.60
CA ARG A 166 -12.56 -1.29 12.14
C ARG A 166 -12.21 0.01 12.84
N PRO A 167 -11.00 0.54 12.67
CA PRO A 167 -10.67 1.86 13.18
C PRO A 167 -11.49 2.95 12.46
N THR A 168 -11.54 4.13 13.08
CA THR A 168 -12.13 5.34 12.46
C THR A 168 -11.12 6.08 11.58
N TRP A 169 -10.19 5.34 10.98
CA TRP A 169 -9.14 5.77 10.06
C TRP A 169 -8.88 4.66 9.06
N ASP A 170 -8.26 5.00 7.92
CA ASP A 170 -7.93 4.00 6.91
C ASP A 170 -6.83 3.05 7.41
N VAL A 171 -7.08 1.74 7.37
CA VAL A 171 -6.00 0.76 7.35
C VAL A 171 -5.34 0.87 5.98
N GLU A 172 -4.07 1.25 5.93
CA GLU A 172 -3.37 1.54 4.68
C GLU A 172 -2.54 0.38 4.14
N ALA A 173 -2.12 -0.50 5.03
CA ALA A 173 -1.36 -1.70 4.69
C ALA A 173 -1.53 -2.76 5.76
N TYR A 174 -1.41 -4.02 5.38
CA TYR A 174 -1.37 -5.15 6.31
C TYR A 174 -0.49 -6.27 5.75
N GLU A 175 0.00 -7.13 6.65
CA GLU A 175 0.76 -8.33 6.33
C GLU A 175 0.39 -9.46 7.27
N ILE A 176 0.44 -10.70 6.78
CA ILE A 176 0.11 -11.90 7.55
C ILE A 176 1.37 -12.76 7.67
N SER A 177 1.69 -13.18 8.90
CA SER A 177 2.84 -14.05 9.10
C SER A 177 2.64 -15.41 8.41
N PRO A 178 3.69 -16.04 7.87
CA PRO A 178 3.59 -17.30 7.12
C PRO A 178 2.83 -18.41 7.83
N GLY A 179 2.96 -18.50 9.16
CA GLY A 179 2.23 -19.47 9.98
C GLY A 179 0.82 -19.04 10.42
N GLY A 180 0.34 -17.87 9.96
CA GLY A 180 -0.98 -17.36 10.35
C GLY A 180 -1.12 -16.99 11.82
N LYS A 181 -0.03 -16.80 12.54
CA LYS A 181 -0.07 -16.44 13.97
C LYS A 181 -0.33 -14.95 14.16
N TRP A 182 0.26 -14.11 13.34
CA TRP A 182 0.20 -12.66 13.44
C TRP A 182 -0.34 -12.03 12.17
N LEU A 183 -1.10 -10.95 12.35
CA LEU A 183 -1.44 -9.99 11.32
C LEU A 183 -0.90 -8.63 11.76
N ALA A 184 -0.01 -8.03 10.99
CA ALA A 184 0.45 -6.67 11.19
C ALA A 184 -0.39 -5.71 10.35
N ALA A 185 -0.77 -4.56 10.90
CA ALA A 185 -1.52 -3.53 10.19
C ALA A 185 -0.96 -2.15 10.48
N SER A 186 -0.87 -1.33 9.44
CA SER A 186 -0.57 0.10 9.52
C SER A 186 -1.86 0.89 9.29
N ILE A 187 -2.17 1.79 10.24
CA ILE A 187 -3.36 2.64 10.23
C ILE A 187 -2.90 4.08 10.00
N ASN A 188 -3.50 4.76 9.04
CA ASN A 188 -3.21 6.16 8.71
C ASN A 188 -3.99 7.11 9.61
N VAL A 189 -3.41 7.57 10.68
CA VAL A 189 -4.02 8.52 11.60
C VAL A 189 -3.54 9.94 11.30
N ASP A 190 -4.38 10.76 10.69
CA ASP A 190 -4.03 12.13 10.26
C ASP A 190 -2.75 12.22 9.39
N GLY A 191 -2.43 11.19 8.62
CA GLY A 191 -1.22 11.14 7.80
C GLY A 191 -0.02 10.47 8.44
N ALA A 192 -0.02 10.20 9.75
CA ALA A 192 1.01 9.43 10.43
C ALA A 192 0.59 7.96 10.57
N SER A 193 1.50 7.03 10.35
CA SER A 193 1.22 5.61 10.52
C SER A 193 1.21 5.20 11.99
N LYS A 194 0.23 4.39 12.37
CA LYS A 194 0.18 3.64 13.62
C LYS A 194 0.28 2.15 13.29
N LEU A 195 1.36 1.53 13.70
CA LEU A 195 1.64 0.12 13.44
C LEU A 195 1.20 -0.74 14.62
N ALA A 196 0.45 -1.80 14.35
CA ALA A 196 0.02 -2.78 15.34
C ALA A 196 0.13 -4.20 14.80
N ALA A 197 0.28 -5.18 15.71
CA ALA A 197 0.19 -6.60 15.39
C ALA A 197 -0.95 -7.24 16.18
N VAL A 198 -1.81 -7.96 15.48
CA VAL A 198 -2.98 -8.66 16.01
C VAL A 198 -2.69 -10.15 16.01
N PRO A 199 -2.77 -10.86 17.14
CA PRO A 199 -2.69 -12.31 17.14
C PRO A 199 -3.96 -12.91 16.55
N LEU A 200 -3.82 -13.78 15.52
CA LEU A 200 -4.96 -14.38 14.82
C LEU A 200 -5.57 -15.58 15.55
N ASP A 201 -4.90 -16.08 16.58
CA ASP A 201 -5.39 -17.14 17.49
C ASP A 201 -6.19 -16.59 18.69
N GLY A 202 -6.42 -15.29 18.72
CA GLY A 202 -7.06 -14.56 19.82
C GLY A 202 -6.04 -13.88 20.73
N GLY A 203 -6.45 -12.78 21.32
CA GLY A 203 -5.59 -11.96 22.16
C GLY A 203 -5.71 -10.46 21.81
N SER A 204 -5.07 -9.63 22.63
CA SER A 204 -5.08 -8.18 22.41
C SER A 204 -4.04 -7.75 21.37
N PRO A 205 -4.36 -6.77 20.52
CA PRO A 205 -3.39 -6.16 19.64
C PRO A 205 -2.21 -5.56 20.41
N ILE A 206 -1.03 -5.62 19.82
CA ILE A 206 0.20 -5.02 20.33
C ILE A 206 0.51 -3.81 19.45
N ALA A 207 0.56 -2.61 20.01
CA ALA A 207 0.95 -1.41 19.27
C ALA A 207 2.48 -1.26 19.27
N ALA A 208 3.04 -0.93 18.11
CA ALA A 208 4.46 -0.60 17.99
C ALA A 208 4.74 0.84 18.44
N GLU A 209 5.78 1.03 19.23
CA GLU A 209 6.27 2.37 19.59
C GLU A 209 7.22 2.88 18.49
N ILE A 210 6.67 3.55 17.49
CA ILE A 210 7.42 4.20 16.40
C ILE A 210 7.33 5.72 16.49
N PRO A 211 8.33 6.46 15.98
CA PRO A 211 8.27 7.92 15.87
C PRO A 211 7.14 8.41 14.95
N THR A 212 6.91 9.71 14.90
CA THR A 212 6.03 10.31 13.88
C THR A 212 6.59 10.05 12.49
N GLY A 213 5.77 9.50 11.60
CA GLY A 213 6.20 9.16 10.24
C GLY A 213 5.27 8.19 9.56
N VAL A 214 5.77 7.57 8.52
CA VAL A 214 5.03 6.67 7.63
C VAL A 214 5.72 5.31 7.58
N VAL A 215 4.94 4.26 7.76
CA VAL A 215 5.35 2.87 7.52
C VAL A 215 5.04 2.51 6.08
N GLU A 216 6.04 2.04 5.35
CA GLU A 216 5.89 1.58 3.97
C GLU A 216 6.50 0.19 3.83
N GLY A 217 5.85 -0.68 3.08
CA GLY A 217 6.34 -2.03 2.82
C GLY A 217 6.59 -2.83 4.09
N MET A 218 5.73 -3.76 4.39
CA MET A 218 5.86 -4.66 5.54
C MET A 218 6.06 -6.09 5.04
N GLU A 219 6.94 -6.83 5.70
CA GLU A 219 7.23 -8.23 5.39
C GLU A 219 7.53 -9.00 6.67
N PHE A 220 6.97 -10.17 6.82
CA PHE A 220 7.35 -11.06 7.92
C PHE A 220 8.59 -11.89 7.56
N SER A 221 9.44 -12.15 8.55
CA SER A 221 10.46 -13.18 8.41
C SER A 221 9.81 -14.54 8.16
N HIS A 222 10.53 -15.44 7.49
CA HIS A 222 10.02 -16.77 7.13
C HIS A 222 9.51 -17.58 8.34
N ASP A 223 10.10 -17.39 9.51
CA ASP A 223 9.66 -18.00 10.78
C ASP A 223 8.47 -17.28 11.43
N GLY A 224 8.01 -16.17 10.85
CA GLY A 224 6.91 -15.35 11.36
C GLY A 224 7.17 -14.63 12.68
N ALA A 225 8.41 -14.65 13.18
CA ALA A 225 8.75 -14.08 14.49
C ALA A 225 9.06 -12.59 14.43
N ARG A 226 9.44 -12.08 13.27
CA ARG A 226 9.86 -10.69 13.06
C ARG A 226 9.08 -10.05 11.93
N LEU A 227 8.67 -8.82 12.14
CA LEU A 227 8.21 -7.92 11.10
C LEU A 227 9.36 -7.01 10.68
N VAL A 228 9.61 -6.89 9.38
CA VAL A 228 10.53 -5.93 8.78
C VAL A 228 9.67 -4.92 8.01
N PHE A 229 10.01 -3.65 8.10
CA PHE A 229 9.28 -2.59 7.39
C PHE A 229 10.21 -1.41 7.08
N SER A 230 9.85 -0.65 6.06
CA SER A 230 10.46 0.65 5.79
C SER A 230 9.76 1.72 6.60
N PHE A 231 10.52 2.63 7.17
CA PHE A 231 10.00 3.76 7.92
C PHE A 231 10.63 5.06 7.42
N ASN A 232 9.79 6.09 7.27
CA ASN A 232 10.17 7.41 6.83
C ASN A 232 9.43 8.45 7.68
N GLY A 233 10.15 9.39 8.27
CA GLY A 233 9.58 10.43 9.12
C GLY A 233 10.31 11.77 8.99
N PRO A 234 9.77 12.84 9.55
CA PRO A 234 10.35 14.20 9.41
C PRO A 234 11.81 14.28 9.83
N ARG A 235 12.19 13.47 10.82
CA ARG A 235 13.56 13.39 11.36
C ARG A 235 14.25 12.08 11.03
N HIS A 236 13.59 11.19 10.29
CA HIS A 236 14.08 9.87 9.92
C HIS A 236 14.03 9.73 8.41
N ASN A 237 15.19 9.51 7.80
CA ASN A 237 15.25 9.18 6.39
C ASN A 237 14.63 7.79 6.13
N TYR A 238 14.47 7.40 4.89
CA TYR A 238 14.04 6.05 4.54
C TYR A 238 15.03 5.03 5.09
N ASP A 239 14.59 4.27 6.09
CA ASP A 239 15.38 3.24 6.72
C ASP A 239 14.56 1.98 6.95
N VAL A 240 15.24 0.84 6.98
CA VAL A 240 14.64 -0.45 7.30
C VAL A 240 14.64 -0.63 8.82
N TRP A 241 13.49 -1.01 9.34
CA TRP A 241 13.25 -1.30 10.74
C TRP A 241 12.80 -2.75 10.92
N THR A 242 13.01 -3.30 12.10
CA THR A 242 12.54 -4.63 12.47
C THR A 242 11.85 -4.61 13.83
N TRP A 243 10.81 -5.41 13.97
CA TRP A 243 10.07 -5.58 15.20
C TRP A 243 9.94 -7.07 15.54
N GLU A 244 10.51 -7.48 16.69
CA GLU A 244 10.39 -8.84 17.22
C GLU A 244 9.08 -8.97 17.98
N LEU A 245 8.09 -9.62 17.38
CA LEU A 245 6.79 -9.84 18.00
C LEU A 245 6.90 -10.80 19.18
N GLY A 246 6.24 -10.44 20.29
CA GLY A 246 6.33 -11.21 21.55
C GLY A 246 7.51 -10.86 22.44
N ARG A 247 8.41 -9.94 22.03
CA ARG A 247 9.55 -9.46 22.86
C ARG A 247 9.45 -7.98 23.24
N GLY A 248 8.31 -7.36 23.03
CA GLY A 248 8.08 -5.97 23.39
C GLY A 248 7.50 -5.12 22.28
N THR A 249 7.32 -3.84 22.55
CA THR A 249 6.61 -2.89 21.69
C THR A 249 7.53 -2.02 20.83
N LYS A 250 8.85 -2.06 21.05
CA LYS A 250 9.82 -1.16 20.40
C LYS A 250 10.50 -1.80 19.19
N PRO A 251 10.14 -1.38 17.97
CA PRO A 251 10.93 -1.69 16.79
C PRO A 251 12.36 -1.13 16.87
N ARG A 252 13.28 -1.76 16.17
CA ARG A 252 14.69 -1.36 16.07
C ARG A 252 15.03 -1.00 14.64
N GLN A 253 15.67 0.15 14.46
CA GLN A 253 16.23 0.57 13.18
C GLN A 253 17.42 -0.34 12.81
N LEU A 254 17.42 -0.85 11.55
CA LEU A 254 18.45 -1.72 11.02
C LEU A 254 19.44 -0.98 10.13
N THR A 255 18.96 -0.05 9.31
CA THR A 255 19.80 0.73 8.41
C THR A 255 19.86 2.18 8.84
N HIS A 256 20.89 2.89 8.40
CA HIS A 256 21.10 4.30 8.70
C HIS A 256 21.47 5.02 7.41
N ALA A 257 20.44 5.50 6.70
CA ALA A 257 20.62 6.23 5.46
C ALA A 257 21.41 7.52 5.69
N SER A 258 22.34 7.81 4.80
CA SER A 258 23.20 8.99 4.91
C SER A 258 22.38 10.28 4.83
N ARG A 259 22.67 11.23 5.72
CA ARG A 259 22.14 12.59 5.69
C ARG A 259 23.13 13.60 5.10
N ALA A 260 24.16 13.11 4.40
CA ALA A 260 25.19 13.92 3.75
C ALA A 260 25.83 14.99 4.67
N GLY A 261 26.01 14.67 5.96
CA GLY A 261 26.57 15.59 6.94
C GLY A 261 25.61 16.67 7.48
N VAL A 262 24.33 16.62 7.11
CA VAL A 262 23.31 17.52 7.68
C VAL A 262 23.04 17.10 9.13
N PRO A 263 23.19 18.02 10.11
CA PRO A 263 23.03 17.68 11.53
C PRO A 263 21.56 17.43 11.89
N ASP A 264 21.34 16.66 12.95
CA ASP A 264 19.99 16.25 13.38
C ASP A 264 19.07 17.43 13.74
N GLU A 265 19.65 18.55 14.20
CA GLU A 265 18.94 19.77 14.58
C GLU A 265 18.35 20.51 13.38
N ALA A 266 18.80 20.18 12.16
CA ALA A 266 18.25 20.74 10.93
C ALA A 266 16.87 20.18 10.58
N PHE A 267 16.51 19.02 11.15
CA PHE A 267 15.22 18.35 10.93
C PHE A 267 14.28 18.62 12.10
N VAL A 268 13.06 19.01 11.79
CA VAL A 268 12.06 19.40 12.81
C VAL A 268 10.85 18.48 12.75
N GLU A 269 10.26 18.23 13.92
CA GLU A 269 8.94 17.62 14.01
C GLU A 269 7.87 18.64 13.61
N PRO A 270 6.95 18.31 12.71
CA PRO A 270 5.82 19.17 12.41
C PRO A 270 4.73 19.07 13.47
N GLU A 271 3.93 20.13 13.55
CA GLU A 271 2.72 20.18 14.34
C GLU A 271 1.50 19.91 13.42
N LEU A 272 0.60 19.03 13.85
CA LEU A 272 -0.69 18.84 13.20
C LEU A 272 -1.65 19.96 13.66
N VAL A 273 -2.04 20.82 12.73
CA VAL A 273 -2.97 21.91 12.98
C VAL A 273 -4.26 21.73 12.19
N ARG A 274 -5.33 22.41 12.60
CA ARG A 274 -6.59 22.48 11.86
C ARG A 274 -7.05 23.92 11.76
N TYR A 275 -7.56 24.30 10.60
CA TYR A 275 -8.13 25.62 10.36
C TYR A 275 -9.50 25.51 9.69
N ASP A 276 -10.28 26.56 9.78
CA ASP A 276 -11.62 26.63 9.16
C ASP A 276 -11.50 27.07 7.70
N SER A 277 -12.09 26.29 6.80
CA SER A 277 -12.30 26.70 5.42
C SER A 277 -13.47 27.68 5.31
N PHE A 278 -13.70 28.21 4.10
CA PHE A 278 -14.74 29.19 3.78
C PHE A 278 -16.19 28.75 4.18
N ASP A 279 -16.43 27.45 4.31
CA ASP A 279 -17.72 26.86 4.66
C ASP A 279 -17.72 26.20 6.07
N GLY A 280 -16.70 26.47 6.87
CA GLY A 280 -16.54 25.93 8.23
C GLY A 280 -16.01 24.50 8.28
N LEU A 281 -15.66 23.89 7.14
CA LEU A 281 -14.98 22.58 7.14
C LEU A 281 -13.60 22.71 7.80
N LYS A 282 -13.33 21.84 8.77
CA LYS A 282 -11.98 21.77 9.40
C LYS A 282 -11.01 21.08 8.45
N ILE A 283 -9.99 21.82 8.03
CA ILE A 283 -8.94 21.35 7.16
C ILE A 283 -7.70 21.00 8.00
N PRO A 284 -7.21 19.75 8.00
CA PRO A 284 -5.98 19.39 8.67
C PRO A 284 -4.77 19.83 7.84
N ALA A 285 -3.70 20.22 8.52
CA ALA A 285 -2.44 20.61 7.90
C ALA A 285 -1.25 20.27 8.78
N TRP A 286 -0.12 19.94 8.17
CA TRP A 286 1.15 19.81 8.84
C TRP A 286 1.88 21.15 8.79
N LEU A 287 2.20 21.71 9.96
CA LEU A 287 2.95 22.95 10.12
C LEU A 287 4.37 22.64 10.59
N TYR A 288 5.34 22.97 9.75
CA TYR A 288 6.75 22.89 10.09
C TYR A 288 7.26 24.30 10.41
N LEU A 289 7.79 24.51 11.59
CA LEU A 289 8.41 25.78 11.99
C LEU A 289 9.92 25.66 11.90
N PRO A 290 10.64 26.72 11.49
CA PRO A 290 12.09 26.72 11.47
C PRO A 290 12.68 26.40 12.86
N PRO A 291 13.87 25.78 12.95
CA PRO A 291 14.54 25.55 14.20
C PRO A 291 14.65 26.86 15.02
N ALA A 292 14.55 26.77 16.35
CA ALA A 292 14.47 27.94 17.23
C ALA A 292 15.67 28.88 17.07
N ASN A 293 16.86 28.32 16.86
CA ASN A 293 18.10 29.08 16.63
C ASN A 293 18.10 29.84 15.28
N VAL A 294 17.32 29.40 14.31
CA VAL A 294 17.15 30.07 13.00
C VAL A 294 16.03 31.11 13.07
N ARG A 295 14.90 30.74 13.68
CA ARG A 295 13.71 31.61 13.77
C ARG A 295 13.88 32.79 14.68
N GLY A 296 14.52 32.59 15.84
CA GLY A 296 14.54 33.57 16.94
C GLY A 296 13.11 33.95 17.37
N ASN A 297 12.88 35.23 17.63
CA ASN A 297 11.56 35.77 18.01
C ASN A 297 10.76 36.33 16.82
N ARG A 298 11.18 36.08 15.58
CA ARG A 298 10.50 36.58 14.37
C ARG A 298 9.38 35.62 13.94
N LYS A 299 8.32 36.19 13.35
CA LYS A 299 7.33 35.40 12.59
C LYS A 299 7.98 35.02 11.25
N PRO A 300 8.15 33.72 10.96
CA PRO A 300 8.76 33.30 9.72
C PRO A 300 7.82 33.56 8.52
N PRO A 301 8.34 33.84 7.34
CA PRO A 301 7.56 33.75 6.12
C PRO A 301 7.13 32.29 5.92
N VAL A 302 5.96 32.09 5.33
CA VAL A 302 5.36 30.76 5.18
C VAL A 302 5.32 30.36 3.69
N VAL A 303 5.77 29.15 3.41
CA VAL A 303 5.54 28.48 2.12
C VAL A 303 4.34 27.55 2.28
N VAL A 304 3.27 27.80 1.53
CA VAL A 304 2.13 26.89 1.43
C VAL A 304 2.48 25.83 0.41
N TYR A 305 2.45 24.57 0.84
CA TYR A 305 2.85 23.42 0.02
C TYR A 305 1.70 22.42 -0.09
N PRO A 306 0.74 22.61 -1.03
CA PRO A 306 -0.31 21.64 -1.27
C PRO A 306 0.29 20.40 -1.96
N HIS A 307 -0.20 19.21 -1.58
CA HIS A 307 0.18 17.97 -2.29
C HIS A 307 -0.46 17.89 -3.69
N GLY A 308 0.15 17.09 -4.56
CA GLY A 308 -0.40 16.73 -5.87
C GLY A 308 -1.48 15.66 -5.78
N GLY A 309 -2.02 15.28 -6.94
CA GLY A 309 -3.08 14.31 -7.07
C GLY A 309 -4.39 14.99 -7.35
N PRO A 310 -5.64 14.79 -7.09
CA PRO A 310 -6.22 15.19 -5.81
C PRO A 310 -6.21 14.12 -4.74
N GLU A 311 -6.43 12.87 -5.10
CA GLU A 311 -6.51 11.74 -4.17
C GLU A 311 -5.11 11.35 -3.63
N SER A 312 -4.53 12.25 -2.83
CA SER A 312 -3.24 12.10 -2.16
C SER A 312 -3.32 12.74 -0.77
N GLN A 313 -2.21 12.77 -0.04
CA GLN A 313 -2.15 13.31 1.31
C GLN A 313 -0.77 13.90 1.60
N SER A 314 -0.73 15.08 2.21
CA SER A 314 0.48 15.57 2.88
C SER A 314 0.70 14.78 4.15
N ARG A 315 1.85 14.14 4.27
CA ARG A 315 2.21 13.26 5.39
C ARG A 315 3.51 13.71 6.04
N PRO A 316 3.74 13.42 7.32
CA PRO A 316 4.97 13.79 8.02
C PRO A 316 6.12 12.86 7.62
N THR A 317 6.68 13.07 6.43
CA THR A 317 7.77 12.31 5.85
C THR A 317 9.05 13.14 5.78
N PHE A 318 10.19 12.47 5.57
CA PHE A 318 11.45 13.14 5.27
C PHE A 318 11.36 13.90 3.94
N ASN A 319 11.70 15.18 3.99
CA ASN A 319 11.74 16.02 2.79
C ASN A 319 12.95 16.97 2.86
N SER A 320 13.94 16.74 2.01
CA SER A 320 15.17 17.54 1.98
C SER A 320 14.93 19.00 1.57
N VAL A 321 13.92 19.26 0.74
CA VAL A 321 13.52 20.63 0.35
C VAL A 321 12.93 21.36 1.56
N PHE A 322 12.10 20.68 2.36
CA PHE A 322 11.57 21.26 3.60
C PHE A 322 12.70 21.57 4.58
N ALA A 323 13.61 20.62 4.80
CA ALA A 323 14.77 20.84 5.65
C ALA A 323 15.60 22.05 5.19
N TYR A 324 15.85 22.20 3.90
CA TYR A 324 16.55 23.36 3.33
C TYR A 324 15.82 24.68 3.63
N LEU A 325 14.52 24.76 3.32
CA LEU A 325 13.71 25.96 3.53
C LEU A 325 13.60 26.35 5.00
N LEU A 326 13.37 25.35 5.88
CA LEU A 326 13.30 25.55 7.33
C LEU A 326 14.61 26.15 7.87
N ASN A 327 15.75 25.65 7.42
CA ASN A 327 17.07 26.18 7.82
C ASN A 327 17.41 27.55 7.19
N ARG A 328 16.60 28.00 6.21
CA ARG A 328 16.64 29.39 5.69
C ARG A 328 15.61 30.29 6.36
N GLY A 329 14.90 29.81 7.38
CA GLY A 329 13.96 30.60 8.17
C GLY A 329 12.54 30.66 7.62
N TYR A 330 12.18 29.84 6.65
CA TYR A 330 10.81 29.70 6.16
C TYR A 330 10.06 28.64 6.95
N ALA A 331 8.81 28.90 7.30
CA ALA A 331 7.89 27.88 7.76
C ALA A 331 7.25 27.17 6.54
N ILE A 332 6.86 25.90 6.71
CA ILE A 332 6.12 25.15 5.69
C ILE A 332 4.72 24.83 6.23
N PHE A 333 3.71 25.12 5.45
CA PHE A 333 2.32 24.80 5.73
C PHE A 333 1.81 23.85 4.65
N ALA A 334 1.60 22.58 5.01
CA ALA A 334 1.24 21.50 4.11
C ALA A 334 -0.20 21.03 4.41
N PRO A 335 -1.23 21.65 3.80
CA PRO A 335 -2.62 21.34 4.07
C PRO A 335 -3.06 20.05 3.35
N ASN A 336 -4.02 19.36 3.99
CA ASN A 336 -4.81 18.27 3.40
C ASN A 336 -6.20 18.80 3.09
N VAL A 337 -6.31 19.50 1.96
CA VAL A 337 -7.57 20.09 1.49
C VAL A 337 -8.64 19.03 1.24
N ARG A 338 -9.93 19.42 1.14
CA ARG A 338 -10.99 18.48 0.72
C ARG A 338 -10.59 17.77 -0.56
N GLY A 339 -10.92 16.47 -0.69
CA GLY A 339 -10.42 15.61 -1.77
C GLY A 339 -9.16 14.82 -1.41
N SER A 340 -8.48 15.13 -0.28
CA SER A 340 -7.34 14.35 0.19
C SER A 340 -7.76 12.97 0.67
N SER A 341 -6.91 11.95 0.40
CA SER A 341 -7.05 10.60 0.93
C SER A 341 -6.69 10.53 2.44
N GLY A 342 -6.99 9.41 3.09
CA GLY A 342 -6.65 9.16 4.50
C GLY A 342 -7.62 9.76 5.53
N TYR A 343 -8.69 10.41 5.08
CA TYR A 343 -9.73 11.02 5.92
C TYR A 343 -11.12 10.42 5.64
N GLY A 344 -11.16 9.23 5.03
CA GLY A 344 -12.35 8.54 4.63
C GLY A 344 -12.89 8.96 3.26
N THR A 345 -13.72 8.08 2.68
CA THR A 345 -14.28 8.23 1.32
C THR A 345 -15.13 9.49 1.19
N ARG A 346 -15.90 9.86 2.25
CA ARG A 346 -16.70 11.09 2.24
C ARG A 346 -15.86 12.36 2.16
N PHE A 347 -14.69 12.41 2.81
CA PHE A 347 -13.79 13.55 2.71
C PHE A 347 -13.10 13.58 1.35
N MET A 348 -12.66 12.44 0.87
CA MET A 348 -12.02 12.26 -0.44
C MET A 348 -12.94 12.71 -1.59
N ASN A 349 -14.25 12.43 -1.50
CA ASN A 349 -15.23 12.78 -2.54
C ASN A 349 -15.76 14.23 -2.46
N LYS A 350 -15.28 15.05 -1.51
CA LYS A 350 -15.82 16.42 -1.31
C LYS A 350 -15.47 17.40 -2.44
N ASP A 351 -14.47 17.10 -3.26
CA ASP A 351 -14.08 17.97 -4.39
C ASP A 351 -14.43 17.40 -5.78
N ASN A 352 -15.20 16.31 -5.82
CA ASN A 352 -15.52 15.63 -7.07
C ASN A 352 -16.36 16.50 -8.02
N VAL A 353 -16.06 16.35 -9.33
CA VAL A 353 -16.76 16.92 -10.48
C VAL A 353 -16.91 18.46 -10.38
N ARG A 354 -18.08 18.97 -9.99
CA ARG A 354 -18.39 20.41 -9.94
C ARG A 354 -17.78 21.14 -8.75
N LYS A 355 -17.32 20.40 -7.74
CA LYS A 355 -16.76 20.94 -6.50
C LYS A 355 -15.23 21.12 -6.51
N ARG A 356 -14.59 20.87 -7.65
CA ARG A 356 -13.12 20.97 -7.79
C ARG A 356 -12.53 22.31 -7.32
N MET A 357 -13.28 23.42 -7.51
CA MET A 357 -12.81 24.73 -7.07
C MET A 357 -12.91 24.93 -5.55
N ASP A 358 -13.68 24.13 -4.84
CA ASP A 358 -13.82 24.29 -3.39
C ASP A 358 -12.53 23.91 -2.65
N ARG A 359 -11.74 22.93 -3.17
CA ARG A 359 -10.42 22.62 -2.63
C ARG A 359 -9.42 23.78 -2.77
N VAL A 360 -9.55 24.59 -3.83
CA VAL A 360 -8.69 25.78 -4.01
C VAL A 360 -9.03 26.85 -2.99
N LYS A 361 -10.31 26.91 -2.56
CA LYS A 361 -10.74 27.84 -1.50
C LYS A 361 -10.34 27.38 -0.09
N ASP A 362 -9.94 26.12 0.05
CA ASP A 362 -9.37 25.60 1.29
C ASP A 362 -7.93 26.14 1.54
N LEU A 363 -7.25 26.63 0.49
CA LEU A 363 -5.92 27.24 0.55
C LEU A 363 -5.98 28.74 0.91
#